data_4e5753f44901ea4bf45a815529e1b304
#
_entry.id   4e5753f44901ea4bf45a815529e1b304
#
_cell.length_a   1.000
_cell.length_b   1.000
_cell.length_c   1.000
_cell.angle_alpha   90.00
_cell.angle_beta   90.00
_cell.angle_gamma   90.00
#
_symmetry.space_group_name_H-M   'P 1'
#
loop_
_entity.id
_entity.type
_entity.pdbx_description
1 polymer ?
#
loop_
_entity_poly.entity_id
_entity_poly.type
_entity_poly.pdbx_seq_one_letter_code
_entity_poly.pdbx_strand_id
1 'polypeptide(L)'
;MIARRIALGTLLAAGALAFAGCGMMGSSSSGSGMRGSSMNVPLSGRNEVPPNTSPGTGTGKVDLDGNVLKWTITYSGMTGPVTAGHFHGPAAPGANAGVVLPFTGSMASPITGTATLTPAQLADLKAGLWYINLHTAAHPGGELRGQVR
;
A
#
# COMPACT_ATOMS: atom_id res chain seq x y z
N MET A 1 -8.18 5.05 65.76
CA MET A 1 -7.86 6.26 66.56
C MET A 1 -7.67 7.45 65.61
N ILE A 2 -8.47 8.46 65.88
CA ILE A 2 -8.24 9.91 65.72
C ILE A 2 -8.15 10.39 64.27
N ALA A 3 -9.18 10.97 63.79
CA ALA A 3 -9.89 12.26 63.95
C ALA A 3 -9.44 13.29 62.88
N ARG A 4 -10.40 13.62 61.99
CA ARG A 4 -11.04 14.96 61.81
C ARG A 4 -10.10 16.14 61.51
N ARG A 5 -10.32 16.81 60.35
CA ARG A 5 -10.91 18.17 60.43
C ARG A 5 -11.42 18.65 59.06
N ILE A 6 -12.63 19.10 59.12
CA ILE A 6 -13.43 19.90 58.20
C ILE A 6 -12.90 21.33 58.20
N ALA A 7 -12.81 21.95 57.02
CA ALA A 7 -12.86 23.42 56.96
C ALA A 7 -13.72 23.83 55.76
N LEU A 8 -14.76 24.50 56.11
CA LEU A 8 -15.80 25.20 55.35
C LEU A 8 -15.31 26.63 55.04
N GLY A 9 -15.63 27.18 53.90
CA GLY A 9 -15.36 28.59 53.60
C GLY A 9 -15.78 28.93 52.18
N THR A 10 -16.99 29.27 52.00
CA THR A 10 -17.71 30.54 51.65
C THR A 10 -17.35 31.22 50.34
N LEU A 11 -18.30 31.18 49.42
CA LEU A 11 -19.07 32.23 48.69
C LEU A 11 -18.38 33.55 48.31
N LEU A 12 -18.54 33.90 46.99
CA LEU A 12 -19.13 35.15 46.43
C LEU A 12 -18.85 35.13 44.91
N ALA A 13 -19.80 35.04 44.04
CA ALA A 13 -20.77 36.02 43.52
C ALA A 13 -20.25 36.84 42.31
N ALA A 14 -20.96 36.64 41.20
CA ALA A 14 -21.39 37.59 40.18
C ALA A 14 -20.38 38.15 39.17
N GLY A 15 -20.74 37.94 37.89
CA GLY A 15 -20.18 38.66 36.76
C GLY A 15 -20.74 38.12 35.44
N ALA A 16 -22.01 38.44 35.12
CA ALA A 16 -22.58 38.19 33.80
C ALA A 16 -22.02 39.20 32.80
N LEU A 17 -21.42 38.72 31.73
CA LEU A 17 -21.22 39.49 30.50
C LEU A 17 -21.59 38.60 29.32
N ALA A 18 -22.79 38.87 28.81
CA ALA A 18 -23.24 38.32 27.53
C ALA A 18 -22.47 38.98 26.38
N PHE A 19 -21.70 38.20 25.65
CA PHE A 19 -21.28 38.57 24.29
C PHE A 19 -22.02 37.67 23.33
N ALA A 20 -23.05 38.18 22.71
CA ALA A 20 -23.65 37.64 21.51
C ALA A 20 -22.67 37.88 20.35
N GLY A 21 -21.89 36.88 20.01
CA GLY A 21 -21.09 36.83 18.81
C GLY A 21 -21.72 35.79 17.88
N CYS A 22 -22.53 36.22 16.91
CA CYS A 22 -22.87 35.43 15.72
C CYS A 22 -21.60 35.17 14.94
N GLY A 23 -20.91 34.07 15.23
CA GLY A 23 -19.90 33.51 14.38
C GLY A 23 -20.57 32.46 13.49
N MET A 24 -20.79 32.77 12.21
CA MET A 24 -21.06 31.77 11.16
C MET A 24 -19.92 30.78 11.17
N MET A 25 -20.10 29.63 11.78
CA MET A 25 -19.26 28.46 11.52
C MET A 25 -19.62 27.95 10.14
N GLY A 26 -18.87 28.40 9.15
CA GLY A 26 -18.77 27.73 7.88
C GLY A 26 -18.29 26.29 8.13
N SER A 27 -19.20 25.34 8.07
CA SER A 27 -18.85 23.92 7.99
C SER A 27 -18.10 23.72 6.68
N SER A 28 -16.79 23.81 6.74
CA SER A 28 -15.92 23.26 5.71
C SER A 28 -16.13 21.74 5.79
N SER A 29 -17.07 21.23 5.02
CA SER A 29 -17.12 19.81 4.70
C SER A 29 -15.84 19.52 3.91
N SER A 30 -14.79 19.19 4.63
CA SER A 30 -13.60 18.53 4.04
C SER A 30 -14.12 17.22 3.47
N GLY A 31 -14.50 17.24 2.19
CA GLY A 31 -14.71 16.03 1.43
C GLY A 31 -13.42 15.24 1.54
N SER A 32 -13.43 14.20 2.36
CA SER A 32 -12.40 13.16 2.34
C SER A 32 -12.55 12.45 0.99
N GLY A 33 -12.09 13.10 -0.08
CA GLY A 33 -11.81 12.40 -1.33
C GLY A 33 -10.89 11.26 -0.94
N MET A 34 -11.31 10.03 -1.17
CA MET A 34 -10.46 8.85 -1.03
C MET A 34 -9.22 9.13 -1.88
N ARG A 35 -8.13 9.52 -1.22
CA ARG A 35 -6.85 9.67 -1.89
C ARG A 35 -6.41 8.27 -2.23
N GLY A 36 -6.36 7.95 -3.51
CA GLY A 36 -5.75 6.73 -3.98
C GLY A 36 -4.33 6.63 -3.40
N SER A 37 -3.91 5.44 -3.01
CA SER A 37 -2.53 5.21 -2.57
C SER A 37 -1.68 4.82 -3.76
N SER A 38 -0.46 5.37 -3.83
CA SER A 38 0.54 5.04 -4.84
C SER A 38 1.76 4.45 -4.15
N MET A 39 2.20 3.28 -4.61
CA MET A 39 3.33 2.53 -4.07
C MET A 39 4.39 2.39 -5.16
N ASN A 40 5.65 2.64 -4.82
CA ASN A 40 6.78 2.37 -5.69
C ASN A 40 7.52 1.13 -5.20
N VAL A 41 7.58 0.11 -6.03
CA VAL A 41 8.06 -1.23 -5.71
C VAL A 41 9.36 -1.50 -6.44
N PRO A 42 10.53 -1.45 -5.79
CA PRO A 42 11.79 -1.82 -6.41
C PRO A 42 11.83 -3.34 -6.65
N LEU A 43 12.23 -3.74 -7.86
CA LEU A 43 12.35 -5.13 -8.29
C LEU A 43 13.83 -5.50 -8.45
N SER A 44 14.23 -6.65 -7.89
CA SER A 44 15.58 -7.19 -8.05
C SER A 44 15.59 -8.70 -7.87
N GLY A 45 16.61 -9.37 -8.44
CA GLY A 45 16.83 -10.79 -8.24
C GLY A 45 17.18 -11.16 -6.79
N ARG A 46 17.74 -10.23 -6.02
CA ARG A 46 18.06 -10.43 -4.59
C ARG A 46 16.82 -10.61 -3.72
N ASN A 47 15.67 -10.12 -4.18
CA ASN A 47 14.40 -10.25 -3.47
C ASN A 47 13.68 -11.57 -3.76
N GLU A 48 14.18 -12.37 -4.71
CA GLU A 48 13.63 -13.69 -5.03
C GLU A 48 13.81 -14.70 -3.89
N VAL A 49 13.03 -15.77 -3.93
CA VAL A 49 13.12 -16.85 -2.95
C VAL A 49 13.17 -18.20 -3.70
N PRO A 50 14.37 -18.79 -3.78
CA PRO A 50 15.67 -18.31 -3.32
C PRO A 50 16.17 -17.09 -4.12
N PRO A 51 17.05 -16.25 -3.56
CA PRO A 51 17.66 -15.12 -4.28
C PRO A 51 18.46 -15.58 -5.49
N ASN A 52 18.50 -14.76 -6.55
CA ASN A 52 19.34 -14.97 -7.71
C ASN A 52 20.28 -13.76 -7.95
N THR A 53 21.22 -13.92 -8.87
CA THR A 53 22.25 -12.93 -9.21
C THR A 53 22.00 -12.24 -10.54
N SER A 54 20.74 -12.20 -11.00
CA SER A 54 20.38 -11.48 -12.23
C SER A 54 20.85 -10.02 -12.14
N PRO A 55 21.46 -9.48 -13.21
CA PRO A 55 21.77 -8.05 -13.31
C PRO A 55 20.54 -7.18 -13.56
N GLY A 56 19.39 -7.81 -13.82
CA GLY A 56 18.13 -7.13 -14.08
C GLY A 56 17.68 -6.28 -12.89
N THR A 57 17.06 -5.17 -13.22
CA THR A 57 16.41 -4.27 -12.25
C THR A 57 15.08 -3.79 -12.77
N GLY A 58 14.18 -3.38 -11.87
CA GLY A 58 12.90 -2.84 -12.26
C GLY A 58 12.25 -2.02 -11.16
N THR A 59 11.16 -1.37 -11.53
CA THR A 59 10.30 -0.64 -10.61
C THR A 59 8.85 -0.84 -11.01
N GLY A 60 8.03 -1.24 -10.06
CA GLY A 60 6.58 -1.25 -10.19
C GLY A 60 5.99 0.01 -9.56
N LYS A 61 5.28 0.82 -10.33
CA LYS A 61 4.36 1.81 -9.80
C LYS A 61 2.99 1.15 -9.68
N VAL A 62 2.44 1.13 -8.48
CA VAL A 62 1.16 0.48 -8.17
C VAL A 62 0.24 1.51 -7.53
N ASP A 63 -0.84 1.85 -8.22
CA ASP A 63 -1.82 2.84 -7.78
C ASP A 63 -3.12 2.11 -7.41
N LEU A 64 -3.64 2.39 -6.22
CA LEU A 64 -4.89 1.84 -5.71
C LEU A 64 -5.90 2.96 -5.49
N ASP A 65 -7.03 2.90 -6.17
CA ASP A 65 -8.17 3.82 -6.02
C ASP A 65 -9.43 3.02 -5.68
N GLY A 66 -9.89 3.14 -4.44
CA GLY A 66 -10.94 2.28 -3.91
C GLY A 66 -10.51 0.81 -3.93
N ASN A 67 -11.09 0.02 -4.83
CA ASN A 67 -10.72 -1.36 -5.10
C ASN A 67 -10.16 -1.59 -6.51
N VAL A 68 -9.88 -0.51 -7.24
CA VAL A 68 -9.28 -0.57 -8.58
C VAL A 68 -7.77 -0.43 -8.43
N LEU A 69 -7.05 -1.48 -8.82
CA LEU A 69 -5.60 -1.53 -8.89
C LEU A 69 -5.15 -1.18 -10.31
N LYS A 70 -4.17 -0.28 -10.42
CA LYS A 70 -3.48 0.03 -11.69
C LYS A 70 -1.99 -0.16 -11.48
N TRP A 71 -1.29 -0.63 -12.49
CA TRP A 71 0.16 -0.78 -12.41
C TRP A 71 0.88 -0.38 -13.69
N THR A 72 2.11 0.08 -13.50
CA THR A 72 3.09 0.29 -14.54
C THR A 72 4.41 -0.27 -14.04
N ILE A 73 4.94 -1.29 -14.71
CA ILE A 73 6.17 -1.95 -14.32
C ILE A 73 7.21 -1.72 -15.41
N THR A 74 8.30 -1.04 -15.04
CA THR A 74 9.46 -0.85 -15.91
C THR A 74 10.59 -1.76 -15.45
N TYR A 75 11.37 -2.27 -16.40
CA TYR A 75 12.52 -3.10 -16.11
C TYR A 75 13.58 -2.99 -17.22
N SER A 76 14.80 -3.36 -16.89
CA SER A 76 15.93 -3.41 -17.81
C SER A 76 16.98 -4.43 -17.34
N GLY A 77 17.92 -4.78 -18.22
CA GLY A 77 19.04 -5.66 -17.89
C GLY A 77 18.66 -7.10 -17.59
N MET A 78 17.48 -7.56 -18.04
CA MET A 78 17.04 -8.94 -17.89
C MET A 78 17.94 -9.91 -18.64
N THR A 79 18.01 -11.16 -18.18
CA THR A 79 18.80 -12.24 -18.82
C THR A 79 18.21 -12.72 -20.15
N GLY A 80 16.99 -12.26 -20.47
CA GLY A 80 16.28 -12.56 -21.70
C GLY A 80 14.93 -11.85 -21.75
N PRO A 81 14.13 -12.10 -22.79
CA PRO A 81 12.77 -11.57 -22.85
C PRO A 81 11.96 -12.03 -21.65
N VAL A 82 11.16 -11.11 -21.08
CA VAL A 82 10.21 -11.46 -20.04
C VAL A 82 9.08 -12.28 -20.65
N THR A 83 8.89 -13.49 -20.14
CA THR A 83 7.93 -14.47 -20.65
C THR A 83 6.60 -14.40 -19.90
N ALA A 84 6.64 -13.99 -18.62
CA ALA A 84 5.47 -13.84 -17.77
C ALA A 84 5.73 -12.86 -16.64
N GLY A 85 4.65 -12.30 -16.07
CA GLY A 85 4.68 -11.49 -14.87
C GLY A 85 3.37 -11.62 -14.12
N HIS A 86 3.45 -11.49 -12.79
CA HIS A 86 2.29 -11.72 -11.91
C HIS A 86 2.39 -10.86 -10.65
N PHE A 87 1.22 -10.60 -10.05
CA PHE A 87 1.15 -10.42 -8.61
C PHE A 87 0.94 -11.78 -7.94
N HIS A 88 1.66 -12.02 -6.89
CA HIS A 88 1.54 -13.19 -6.03
C HIS A 88 1.11 -12.79 -4.62
N GLY A 89 0.45 -13.67 -3.89
CA GLY A 89 0.04 -13.45 -2.50
C GLY A 89 -1.00 -14.46 -2.00
N PRO A 90 -1.37 -14.40 -0.71
CA PRO A 90 -0.70 -13.61 0.32
C PRO A 90 0.61 -14.25 0.79
N ALA A 91 1.66 -13.46 0.91
CA ALA A 91 2.94 -13.88 1.49
C ALA A 91 3.68 -12.68 2.11
N ALA A 92 4.28 -12.89 3.27
CA ALA A 92 5.22 -11.95 3.85
C ALA A 92 6.51 -11.90 3.00
N PRO A 93 7.34 -10.84 3.12
CA PRO A 93 8.65 -10.79 2.50
C PRO A 93 9.47 -12.04 2.84
N GLY A 94 10.13 -12.64 1.83
CA GLY A 94 10.92 -13.86 1.99
C GLY A 94 10.12 -15.16 1.96
N ALA A 95 8.80 -15.12 1.71
CA ALA A 95 7.97 -16.30 1.49
C ALA A 95 7.37 -16.31 0.08
N ASN A 96 7.14 -17.50 -0.47
CA ASN A 96 6.47 -17.70 -1.75
C ASN A 96 4.97 -17.93 -1.58
N ALA A 97 4.18 -17.47 -2.57
CA ALA A 97 2.74 -17.71 -2.66
C ALA A 97 2.33 -18.00 -4.11
N GLY A 98 1.10 -18.45 -4.30
CA GLY A 98 0.50 -18.63 -5.62
C GLY A 98 0.24 -17.31 -6.35
N VAL A 99 -0.06 -17.42 -7.63
CA VAL A 99 -0.47 -16.29 -8.47
C VAL A 99 -1.85 -15.81 -8.02
N VAL A 100 -1.96 -14.49 -7.77
CA VAL A 100 -3.23 -13.82 -7.46
C VAL A 100 -3.79 -13.12 -8.69
N LEU A 101 -2.91 -12.50 -9.48
CA LEU A 101 -3.29 -11.70 -10.64
C LEU A 101 -2.19 -11.80 -11.72
N PRO A 102 -2.44 -12.51 -12.83
CA PRO A 102 -1.51 -12.56 -13.95
C PRO A 102 -1.52 -11.25 -14.74
N PHE A 103 -0.36 -10.86 -15.26
CA PHE A 103 -0.29 -9.79 -16.25
C PHE A 103 -0.69 -10.35 -17.61
N THR A 104 -1.43 -9.56 -18.37
CA THR A 104 -1.93 -9.93 -19.69
C THR A 104 -1.39 -8.96 -20.74
N GLY A 105 -1.35 -9.40 -22.00
CA GLY A 105 -0.86 -8.59 -23.10
C GLY A 105 0.67 -8.65 -23.26
N SER A 106 1.27 -7.54 -23.68
CA SER A 106 2.71 -7.45 -23.89
C SER A 106 3.49 -7.49 -22.58
N MET A 107 4.52 -8.30 -22.51
CA MET A 107 5.49 -8.33 -21.42
C MET A 107 6.66 -7.36 -21.64
N ALA A 108 6.71 -6.64 -22.77
CA ALA A 108 7.74 -5.61 -22.99
C ALA A 108 7.58 -4.45 -21.99
N SER A 109 8.71 -3.88 -21.56
CA SER A 109 8.71 -2.73 -20.65
C SER A 109 8.28 -1.44 -21.38
N PRO A 110 7.31 -0.67 -20.84
CA PRO A 110 6.60 -0.90 -19.59
C PRO A 110 5.44 -1.91 -19.71
N ILE A 111 5.28 -2.77 -18.71
CA ILE A 111 4.09 -3.61 -18.55
C ILE A 111 3.03 -2.81 -17.79
N THR A 112 1.86 -2.64 -18.37
CA THR A 112 0.76 -1.90 -17.74
C THR A 112 -0.48 -2.76 -17.60
N GLY A 113 -1.32 -2.44 -16.61
CA GLY A 113 -2.59 -3.12 -16.45
C GLY A 113 -3.47 -2.49 -15.38
N THR A 114 -4.66 -3.03 -15.29
CA THR A 114 -5.65 -2.65 -14.28
C THR A 114 -6.50 -3.86 -13.89
N ALA A 115 -6.95 -3.89 -12.64
CA ALA A 115 -7.86 -4.92 -12.14
C ALA A 115 -8.75 -4.37 -11.02
N THR A 116 -9.95 -4.92 -10.91
CA THR A 116 -10.82 -4.69 -9.76
C THR A 116 -10.60 -5.82 -8.75
N LEU A 117 -10.21 -5.45 -7.54
CA LEU A 117 -9.89 -6.40 -6.48
C LEU A 117 -11.14 -6.81 -5.70
N THR A 118 -11.18 -8.07 -5.30
CA THR A 118 -12.14 -8.53 -4.29
C THR A 118 -11.80 -7.94 -2.91
N PRO A 119 -12.73 -7.90 -1.95
CA PRO A 119 -12.44 -7.42 -0.60
C PRO A 119 -11.26 -8.15 0.08
N ALA A 120 -11.12 -9.46 -0.12
CA ALA A 120 -10.00 -10.25 0.42
C ALA A 120 -8.67 -9.85 -0.23
N GLN A 121 -8.62 -9.74 -1.56
CA GLN A 121 -7.44 -9.29 -2.28
C GLN A 121 -7.01 -7.88 -1.88
N LEU A 122 -7.98 -6.98 -1.68
CA LEU A 122 -7.73 -5.62 -1.22
C LEU A 122 -7.14 -5.60 0.19
N ALA A 123 -7.63 -6.44 1.10
CA ALA A 123 -7.11 -6.57 2.46
C ALA A 123 -5.65 -7.08 2.45
N ASP A 124 -5.36 -8.12 1.68
CA ASP A 124 -4.02 -8.69 1.54
C ASP A 124 -3.02 -7.70 0.93
N LEU A 125 -3.43 -6.97 -0.11
CA LEU A 125 -2.62 -5.93 -0.73
C LEU A 125 -2.28 -4.82 0.27
N LYS A 126 -3.28 -4.31 1.00
CA LYS A 126 -3.11 -3.27 2.02
C LYS A 126 -2.26 -3.74 3.22
N ALA A 127 -2.28 -5.02 3.50
CA ALA A 127 -1.42 -5.64 4.51
C ALA A 127 0.03 -5.84 4.04
N GLY A 128 0.36 -5.47 2.77
CA GLY A 128 1.70 -5.64 2.21
C GLY A 128 2.05 -7.10 1.93
N LEU A 129 1.05 -7.96 1.71
CA LEU A 129 1.23 -9.39 1.51
C LEU A 129 1.30 -9.80 0.02
N TRP A 130 1.36 -8.83 -0.88
CA TRP A 130 1.54 -9.09 -2.30
C TRP A 130 2.95 -8.77 -2.76
N TYR A 131 3.42 -9.48 -3.79
CA TYR A 131 4.65 -9.16 -4.48
C TYR A 131 4.49 -9.26 -5.99
N ILE A 132 5.26 -8.44 -6.71
CA ILE A 132 5.44 -8.52 -8.16
C ILE A 132 6.52 -9.52 -8.44
N ASN A 133 6.33 -10.36 -9.46
CA ASN A 133 7.33 -11.29 -9.96
C ASN A 133 7.38 -11.26 -11.50
N LEU A 134 8.59 -11.16 -12.07
CA LEU A 134 8.83 -11.22 -13.51
C LEU A 134 9.70 -12.44 -13.82
N HIS A 135 9.34 -13.16 -14.88
CA HIS A 135 9.97 -14.40 -15.27
C HIS A 135 10.62 -14.29 -16.65
N THR A 136 11.72 -15.01 -16.84
CA THR A 136 12.36 -15.23 -18.15
C THR A 136 12.58 -16.73 -18.37
N ALA A 137 12.99 -17.12 -19.57
CA ALA A 137 13.33 -18.52 -19.84
C ALA A 137 14.51 -19.02 -18.99
N ALA A 138 15.46 -18.13 -18.65
CA ALA A 138 16.59 -18.46 -17.78
C ALA A 138 16.19 -18.57 -16.30
N HIS A 139 15.11 -17.87 -15.89
CA HIS A 139 14.59 -17.85 -14.53
C HIS A 139 13.08 -18.13 -14.54
N PRO A 140 12.66 -19.37 -14.81
CA PRO A 140 11.23 -19.71 -14.89
C PRO A 140 10.51 -19.63 -13.53
N GLY A 141 11.24 -19.70 -12.43
CA GLY A 141 10.70 -19.50 -11.07
C GLY A 141 10.58 -18.04 -10.65
N GLY A 142 11.19 -17.10 -11.41
CA GLY A 142 11.23 -15.67 -11.15
C GLY A 142 12.63 -15.10 -11.31
N GLU A 143 12.75 -14.01 -12.04
CA GLU A 143 14.01 -13.29 -12.20
C GLU A 143 14.07 -12.03 -11.35
N LEU A 144 12.98 -11.26 -11.32
CA LEU A 144 12.87 -10.07 -10.49
C LEU A 144 11.64 -10.14 -9.60
N ARG A 145 11.82 -9.74 -8.35
CA ARG A 145 10.76 -9.67 -7.34
C ARG A 145 10.78 -8.37 -6.57
N GLY A 146 9.60 -7.87 -6.18
CA GLY A 146 9.44 -6.75 -5.27
C GLY A 146 8.18 -6.84 -4.45
N GLN A 147 8.29 -6.62 -3.13
CA GLN A 147 7.13 -6.61 -2.23
C GLN A 147 6.35 -5.31 -2.38
N VAL A 148 5.03 -5.39 -2.53
CA VAL A 148 4.11 -4.25 -2.67
C VAL A 148 3.79 -3.70 -1.28
N ARG A 149 4.34 -2.52 -0.94
CA ARG A 149 4.14 -1.86 0.35
C ARG A 149 4.61 -0.40 0.30
#